data_d5843f2729b9f6b7cf9b272459abef77
#
_entry.id   d5843f2729b9f6b7cf9b272459abef77
#
_cell.length_a   1.000
_cell.length_b   1.000
_cell.length_c   1.000
_cell.angle_alpha   90.00
_cell.angle_beta   90.00
_cell.angle_gamma   90.00
#
_symmetry.space_group_name_H-M   'P 1'
#
loop_
_entity.id
_entity.type
_entity.pdbx_description
1 polymer ?
#
loop_
_entity_poly.entity_id
_entity_poly.type
_entity_poly.pdbx_seq_one_letter_code
_entity_poly.pdbx_strand_id
1 'polypeptide(L)'
;MKAFVFPGQGAQFSGMGKDLYDASEQARKRFDQANEILGFDIASIMFSGTDEELKQTRVTQPAIFLHSVILAELLGEAFDPGVVAGHSLGEFSALVAAGALSFEDGLKLVSERAQAMQAACEATPSTMAAVLGLEDAVVEEICEA
;
A
#
# COMPACT_ATOMS: atom_id res chain seq x y z
N MET A 1 -5.49 1.72 -25.39
CA MET A 1 -5.07 0.87 -24.27
C MET A 1 -4.92 1.76 -23.05
N LYS A 2 -5.52 1.39 -21.91
CA LYS A 2 -5.40 2.13 -20.65
C LYS A 2 -4.39 1.42 -19.76
N ALA A 3 -3.55 2.20 -19.07
CA ALA A 3 -2.65 1.71 -18.02
C ALA A 3 -3.16 2.17 -16.65
N PHE A 4 -3.23 1.26 -15.68
CA PHE A 4 -3.52 1.59 -14.30
C PHE A 4 -2.26 1.32 -13.47
N VAL A 5 -1.85 2.31 -12.70
CA VAL A 5 -0.63 2.23 -11.87
C VAL A 5 -0.98 2.38 -10.41
N PHE A 6 -0.33 1.58 -9.57
CA PHE A 6 -0.58 1.50 -8.14
C PHE A 6 0.61 2.06 -7.36
N PRO A 7 0.36 2.99 -6.41
CA PRO A 7 1.43 3.67 -5.69
C PRO A 7 2.10 2.76 -4.67
N GLY A 8 3.31 3.15 -4.29
CA GLY A 8 4.06 2.58 -3.17
C GLY A 8 4.02 3.44 -1.91
N GLN A 9 4.91 3.10 -0.97
CA GLN A 9 5.08 3.81 0.29
C GLN A 9 5.38 5.30 0.05
N GLY A 10 4.73 6.18 0.83
CA GLY A 10 4.76 7.63 0.65
C GLY A 10 3.43 8.20 0.15
N ALA A 11 2.52 7.35 -0.34
CA ALA A 11 1.20 7.78 -0.82
C ALA A 11 0.12 7.82 0.27
N GLN A 12 0.43 7.39 1.52
CA GLN A 12 -0.52 7.40 2.62
C GLN A 12 -0.76 8.83 3.14
N PHE A 13 -1.97 9.07 3.62
CA PHE A 13 -2.37 10.32 4.27
C PHE A 13 -3.50 10.06 5.28
N SER A 14 -3.58 10.85 6.34
CA SER A 14 -4.65 10.74 7.32
C SER A 14 -6.02 11.04 6.69
N GLY A 15 -7.01 10.19 6.95
CA GLY A 15 -8.34 10.25 6.35
C GLY A 15 -8.49 9.41 5.08
N MET A 16 -7.41 8.78 4.56
CA MET A 16 -7.46 7.97 3.34
C MET A 16 -8.47 6.83 3.45
N GLY A 17 -9.31 6.68 2.42
CA GLY A 17 -10.31 5.61 2.32
C GLY A 17 -11.59 5.83 3.12
N LYS A 18 -11.67 6.90 3.93
CA LYS A 18 -12.90 7.23 4.68
C LYS A 18 -14.07 7.54 3.77
N ASP A 19 -13.82 8.26 2.70
CA ASP A 19 -14.80 8.57 1.64
C ASP A 19 -15.32 7.30 0.95
N LEU A 20 -14.44 6.34 0.67
CA LEU A 20 -14.81 5.04 0.08
C LEU A 20 -15.68 4.22 1.05
N TYR A 21 -15.29 4.19 2.32
CA TYR A 21 -16.02 3.52 3.39
C TYR A 21 -17.44 4.10 3.56
N ASP A 22 -17.56 5.43 3.58
CA ASP A 22 -18.84 6.11 3.77
C ASP A 22 -19.77 5.92 2.56
N ALA A 23 -19.22 5.91 1.34
CA ALA A 23 -19.98 5.85 0.11
C ALA A 23 -20.43 4.44 -0.30
N SER A 24 -19.77 3.37 0.18
CA SER A 24 -19.98 2.02 -0.35
C SER A 24 -20.04 0.93 0.71
N GLU A 25 -21.10 0.12 0.66
CA GLU A 25 -21.20 -1.10 1.48
C GLU A 25 -20.12 -2.14 1.11
N GLN A 26 -19.74 -2.22 -0.15
CA GLN A 26 -18.66 -3.09 -0.61
C GLN A 26 -17.32 -2.67 0.02
N ALA A 27 -17.04 -1.36 0.05
CA ALA A 27 -15.84 -0.85 0.72
C ALA A 27 -15.85 -1.18 2.21
N ARG A 28 -16.97 -0.96 2.92
CA ARG A 28 -17.10 -1.32 4.34
C ARG A 28 -16.74 -2.78 4.58
N LYS A 29 -17.30 -3.70 3.81
CA LYS A 29 -16.99 -5.13 3.92
C LYS A 29 -15.51 -5.43 3.72
N ARG A 30 -14.84 -4.74 2.80
CA ARG A 30 -13.39 -4.89 2.60
C ARG A 30 -12.57 -4.39 3.78
N PHE A 31 -12.93 -3.24 4.37
CA PHE A 31 -12.27 -2.74 5.57
C PHE A 31 -12.48 -3.66 6.78
N ASP A 32 -13.71 -4.17 6.98
CA ASP A 32 -14.00 -5.12 8.05
C ASP A 32 -13.20 -6.42 7.88
N GLN A 33 -13.18 -6.98 6.66
CA GLN A 33 -12.37 -8.16 6.32
C GLN A 33 -10.88 -7.89 6.55
N ALA A 34 -10.40 -6.70 6.24
CA ALA A 34 -9.01 -6.34 6.47
C ALA A 34 -8.65 -6.28 7.95
N ASN A 35 -9.52 -5.70 8.79
CA ASN A 35 -9.33 -5.69 10.23
C ASN A 35 -9.23 -7.12 10.80
N GLU A 36 -10.08 -8.04 10.32
CA GLU A 36 -10.04 -9.45 10.70
C GLU A 36 -8.73 -10.13 10.28
N ILE A 37 -8.29 -9.95 9.04
CA ILE A 37 -7.06 -10.55 8.49
C ILE A 37 -5.83 -10.04 9.23
N LEU A 38 -5.75 -8.74 9.49
CA LEU A 38 -4.60 -8.10 10.10
C LEU A 38 -4.56 -8.26 11.63
N GLY A 39 -5.71 -8.53 12.26
CA GLY A 39 -5.84 -8.66 13.71
C GLY A 39 -5.76 -7.33 14.47
N PHE A 40 -5.91 -6.19 13.78
CA PHE A 40 -6.02 -4.86 14.38
C PHE A 40 -6.89 -3.94 13.52
N ASP A 41 -7.40 -2.85 14.11
CA ASP A 41 -8.28 -1.90 13.45
C ASP A 41 -7.52 -0.92 12.56
N ILE A 42 -7.14 -1.39 11.35
CA ILE A 42 -6.46 -0.55 10.36
C ILE A 42 -7.39 0.54 9.83
N ALA A 43 -8.70 0.29 9.75
CA ALA A 43 -9.66 1.26 9.26
C ALA A 43 -9.64 2.53 10.13
N SER A 44 -9.70 2.39 11.45
CA SER A 44 -9.63 3.52 12.37
C SER A 44 -8.33 4.30 12.24
N ILE A 45 -7.19 3.61 12.07
CA ILE A 45 -5.88 4.27 11.85
C ILE A 45 -5.89 5.05 10.54
N MET A 46 -6.40 4.47 9.45
CA MET A 46 -6.49 5.14 8.14
C MET A 46 -7.38 6.38 8.20
N PHE A 47 -8.52 6.31 8.90
CA PHE A 47 -9.54 7.37 8.89
C PHE A 47 -9.23 8.53 9.83
N SER A 48 -8.59 8.27 10.96
CA SER A 48 -8.41 9.25 12.03
C SER A 48 -7.08 9.13 12.81
N GLY A 49 -6.21 8.21 12.40
CA GLY A 49 -4.89 8.06 13.02
C GLY A 49 -3.97 9.24 12.70
N THR A 50 -2.92 9.36 13.50
CA THR A 50 -1.87 10.36 13.31
C THR A 50 -0.96 10.00 12.13
N ASP A 51 -0.23 10.98 11.62
CA ASP A 51 0.78 10.74 10.59
C ASP A 51 1.88 9.77 11.06
N GLU A 52 2.22 9.80 12.36
CA GLU A 52 3.20 8.89 12.96
C GLU A 52 2.70 7.44 12.96
N GLU A 53 1.44 7.20 13.28
CA GLU A 53 0.83 5.86 13.21
C GLU A 53 0.81 5.34 11.79
N LEU A 54 0.42 6.18 10.81
CA LEU A 54 0.40 5.84 9.41
C LEU A 54 1.79 5.62 8.79
N LYS A 55 2.85 6.21 9.35
CA LYS A 55 4.24 6.02 8.90
C LYS A 55 4.87 4.70 9.35
N GLN A 56 4.28 4.02 10.33
CA GLN A 56 4.77 2.70 10.73
C GLN A 56 4.66 1.74 9.56
N THR A 57 5.76 1.12 9.13
CA THR A 57 5.80 0.26 7.92
C THR A 57 4.73 -0.82 7.95
N ARG A 58 4.47 -1.42 9.12
CA ARG A 58 3.43 -2.44 9.33
C ARG A 58 2.00 -1.92 9.07
N VAL A 59 1.78 -0.60 9.12
CA VAL A 59 0.51 0.08 8.86
C VAL A 59 0.48 0.66 7.46
N THR A 60 1.54 1.37 7.06
CA THR A 60 1.64 2.08 5.78
C THR A 60 1.34 1.18 4.59
N GLN A 61 2.01 0.01 4.53
CA GLN A 61 1.88 -0.87 3.37
C GLN A 61 0.47 -1.46 3.24
N PRO A 62 -0.12 -2.06 4.30
CA PRO A 62 -1.52 -2.50 4.23
C PRO A 62 -2.51 -1.38 3.93
N ALA A 63 -2.32 -0.18 4.49
CA ALA A 63 -3.21 0.96 4.25
C ALA A 63 -3.26 1.38 2.77
N ILE A 64 -2.08 1.52 2.13
CA ILE A 64 -1.99 1.87 0.71
C ILE A 64 -2.56 0.74 -0.17
N PHE A 65 -2.27 -0.53 0.17
CA PHE A 65 -2.84 -1.69 -0.52
C PHE A 65 -4.37 -1.67 -0.46
N LEU A 66 -4.95 -1.52 0.73
CA LEU A 66 -6.39 -1.47 0.93
C LEU A 66 -7.05 -0.37 0.12
N HIS A 67 -6.56 0.86 0.25
CA HIS A 67 -7.09 1.99 -0.50
C HIS A 67 -7.06 1.74 -2.00
N SER A 68 -5.92 1.24 -2.52
CA SER A 68 -5.71 1.00 -3.94
C SER A 68 -6.64 -0.08 -4.50
N VAL A 69 -6.76 -1.21 -3.80
CA VAL A 69 -7.59 -2.34 -4.27
C VAL A 69 -9.07 -2.01 -4.16
N ILE A 70 -9.51 -1.43 -3.05
CA ILE A 70 -10.90 -1.02 -2.87
C ILE A 70 -11.31 0.01 -3.93
N LEU A 71 -10.46 1.00 -4.20
CA LEU A 71 -10.73 1.99 -5.25
C LEU A 71 -10.86 1.33 -6.62
N ALA A 72 -9.96 0.41 -6.97
CA ALA A 72 -10.03 -0.33 -8.23
C ALA A 72 -11.32 -1.17 -8.35
N GLU A 73 -11.73 -1.86 -7.27
CA GLU A 73 -12.98 -2.61 -7.24
C GLU A 73 -14.22 -1.72 -7.41
N LEU A 74 -14.22 -0.52 -6.80
CA LEU A 74 -15.35 0.41 -6.88
C LEU A 74 -15.47 1.10 -8.24
N LEU A 75 -14.40 1.15 -9.03
CA LEU A 75 -14.48 1.62 -10.42
C LEU A 75 -15.32 0.70 -11.31
N GLY A 76 -15.52 -0.57 -10.94
CA GLY A 76 -16.34 -1.53 -11.68
C GLY A 76 -15.95 -1.58 -13.16
N GLU A 77 -16.93 -1.36 -14.06
CA GLU A 77 -16.69 -1.37 -15.52
C GLU A 77 -15.73 -0.28 -16.01
N ALA A 78 -15.51 0.78 -15.22
CA ALA A 78 -14.52 1.81 -15.57
C ALA A 78 -13.08 1.33 -15.37
N PHE A 79 -12.87 0.30 -14.55
CA PHE A 79 -11.60 -0.40 -14.43
C PHE A 79 -11.45 -1.43 -15.56
N ASP A 80 -11.01 -0.96 -16.71
CA ASP A 80 -10.77 -1.76 -17.92
C ASP A 80 -9.28 -1.60 -18.32
N PRO A 81 -8.36 -2.28 -17.63
CA PRO A 81 -6.94 -2.17 -17.87
C PRO A 81 -6.50 -2.99 -19.08
N GLY A 82 -5.76 -2.34 -19.99
CA GLY A 82 -4.92 -3.06 -20.95
C GLY A 82 -3.60 -3.51 -20.32
N VAL A 83 -3.17 -2.83 -19.26
CA VAL A 83 -1.99 -3.16 -18.45
C VAL A 83 -2.15 -2.58 -17.04
N VAL A 84 -1.63 -3.28 -16.05
CA VAL A 84 -1.48 -2.80 -14.67
C VAL A 84 -0.01 -2.83 -14.28
N ALA A 85 0.43 -1.88 -13.46
CA ALA A 85 1.76 -1.85 -12.89
C ALA A 85 1.72 -1.30 -11.46
N GLY A 86 2.69 -1.67 -10.63
CA GLY A 86 2.78 -1.19 -9.25
C GLY A 86 4.20 -0.79 -8.89
N HIS A 87 4.33 0.20 -8.02
CA HIS A 87 5.61 0.59 -7.46
C HIS A 87 5.80 -0.09 -6.09
N SER A 88 6.82 -0.95 -5.95
CA SER A 88 7.14 -1.63 -4.69
C SER A 88 5.93 -2.42 -4.14
N LEU A 89 5.35 -2.02 -3.00
CA LEU A 89 4.13 -2.65 -2.48
C LEU A 89 2.94 -2.58 -3.46
N GLY A 90 2.90 -1.58 -4.32
CA GLY A 90 1.86 -1.42 -5.35
C GLY A 90 1.80 -2.57 -6.35
N GLU A 91 2.88 -3.35 -6.49
CA GLU A 91 2.89 -4.57 -7.31
C GLU A 91 1.86 -5.59 -6.81
N PHE A 92 1.70 -5.74 -5.49
CA PHE A 92 0.67 -6.61 -4.90
C PHE A 92 -0.74 -6.09 -5.20
N SER A 93 -0.94 -4.77 -5.14
CA SER A 93 -2.21 -4.15 -5.54
C SER A 93 -2.52 -4.41 -7.02
N ALA A 94 -1.51 -4.29 -7.89
CA ALA A 94 -1.64 -4.58 -9.31
C ALA A 94 -1.97 -6.05 -9.57
N LEU A 95 -1.34 -7.00 -8.86
CA LEU A 95 -1.62 -8.43 -8.97
C LEU A 95 -3.05 -8.78 -8.55
N VAL A 96 -3.55 -8.17 -7.47
CA VAL A 96 -4.94 -8.36 -7.04
C VAL A 96 -5.90 -7.75 -8.06
N ALA A 97 -5.64 -6.54 -8.52
CA ALA A 97 -6.47 -5.86 -9.52
C ALA A 97 -6.49 -6.59 -10.87
N ALA A 98 -5.42 -7.31 -11.22
CA ALA A 98 -5.34 -8.18 -12.40
C ALA A 98 -5.99 -9.56 -12.19
N GLY A 99 -6.48 -9.90 -10.99
CA GLY A 99 -7.03 -11.21 -10.66
C GLY A 99 -5.98 -12.32 -10.50
N ALA A 100 -4.69 -11.98 -10.41
CA ALA A 100 -3.61 -12.95 -10.22
C ALA A 100 -3.45 -13.38 -8.75
N LEU A 101 -3.90 -12.55 -7.81
CA LEU A 101 -3.99 -12.85 -6.38
C LEU A 101 -5.40 -12.57 -5.87
N SER A 102 -5.85 -13.30 -4.85
CA SER A 102 -7.04 -12.92 -4.09
C SER A 102 -6.73 -11.68 -3.23
N PHE A 103 -7.77 -10.93 -2.86
CA PHE A 103 -7.65 -9.83 -1.90
C PHE A 103 -7.01 -10.29 -0.58
N GLU A 104 -7.47 -11.44 -0.07
CA GLU A 104 -7.00 -12.01 1.19
C GLU A 104 -5.51 -12.37 1.15
N ASP A 105 -5.08 -13.09 0.11
CA ASP A 105 -3.68 -13.48 -0.04
C ASP A 105 -2.79 -12.26 -0.28
N GLY A 106 -3.24 -11.30 -1.09
CA GLY A 106 -2.53 -10.05 -1.33
C GLY A 106 -2.32 -9.26 -0.04
N LEU A 107 -3.35 -9.12 0.80
CA LEU A 107 -3.24 -8.41 2.07
C LEU A 107 -2.33 -9.12 3.07
N LYS A 108 -2.41 -10.46 3.18
CA LYS A 108 -1.52 -11.27 4.02
C LYS A 108 -0.06 -11.09 3.60
N LEU A 109 0.23 -11.22 2.30
CA LEU A 109 1.58 -11.04 1.76
C LEU A 109 2.14 -9.64 2.02
N VAL A 110 1.32 -8.59 1.83
CA VAL A 110 1.72 -7.21 2.13
C VAL A 110 1.98 -7.01 3.61
N SER A 111 1.17 -7.61 4.50
CA SER A 111 1.37 -7.57 5.94
C SER A 111 2.67 -8.27 6.36
N GLU A 112 2.93 -9.47 5.85
CA GLU A 112 4.17 -10.21 6.12
C GLU A 112 5.40 -9.45 5.61
N ARG A 113 5.31 -8.88 4.39
CA ARG A 113 6.37 -8.03 3.83
C ARG A 113 6.65 -6.81 4.73
N ALA A 114 5.63 -6.14 5.19
CA ALA A 114 5.75 -4.97 6.05
C ALA A 114 6.43 -5.31 7.38
N GLN A 115 6.05 -6.43 8.00
CA GLN A 115 6.67 -6.92 9.24
C GLN A 115 8.14 -7.33 9.02
N ALA A 116 8.45 -8.02 7.93
CA ALA A 116 9.82 -8.41 7.60
C ALA A 116 10.72 -7.19 7.38
N MET A 117 10.23 -6.17 6.66
CA MET A 117 10.96 -4.91 6.48
C MET A 117 11.16 -4.16 7.79
N GLN A 118 10.15 -4.12 8.65
CA GLN A 118 10.25 -3.50 9.97
C GLN A 118 11.32 -4.21 10.82
N ALA A 119 11.26 -5.53 10.89
CA ALA A 119 12.23 -6.33 11.63
C ALA A 119 13.67 -6.15 11.10
N ALA A 120 13.86 -6.04 9.78
CA ALA A 120 15.16 -5.79 9.19
C ALA A 120 15.72 -4.40 9.59
N CYS A 121 14.87 -3.37 9.61
CA CYS A 121 15.26 -2.02 10.05
C CYS A 121 15.60 -1.97 11.55
N GLU A 122 14.93 -2.75 12.38
CA GLU A 122 15.20 -2.86 13.82
C GLU A 122 16.48 -3.64 14.11
N ALA A 123 16.78 -4.68 13.33
CA ALA A 123 17.99 -5.49 13.47
C ALA A 123 19.27 -4.72 13.11
N THR A 124 19.17 -3.84 12.12
CA THR A 124 20.29 -3.00 11.68
C THR A 124 19.79 -1.57 11.49
N PRO A 125 20.23 -0.61 12.35
CA PRO A 125 19.84 0.78 12.18
C PRO A 125 20.18 1.26 10.76
N SER A 126 19.16 1.55 9.99
CA SER A 126 19.28 1.90 8.57
C SER A 126 18.13 2.81 8.17
N THR A 127 18.30 3.46 7.03
CA THR A 127 17.25 4.26 6.42
C THR A 127 17.24 4.08 4.92
N MET A 128 16.17 4.53 4.29
CA MET A 128 16.06 4.59 2.83
C MET A 128 15.68 6.00 2.42
N ALA A 129 16.24 6.48 1.32
CA ALA A 129 15.87 7.73 0.71
C ALA A 129 15.65 7.55 -0.79
N ALA A 130 14.64 8.24 -1.32
CA ALA A 130 14.47 8.37 -2.76
C ALA A 130 15.30 9.58 -3.22
N VAL A 131 16.30 9.31 -4.05
CA VAL A 131 17.14 10.39 -4.62
C VAL A 131 16.52 10.80 -5.95
N LEU A 132 16.25 12.09 -6.12
CA LEU A 132 15.67 12.65 -7.34
C LEU A 132 16.64 13.64 -7.98
N GLY A 133 16.89 13.46 -9.28
CA GLY A 133 17.61 14.41 -10.11
C GLY A 133 19.14 14.41 -9.94
N LEU A 134 19.72 13.38 -9.31
CA LEU A 134 21.16 13.13 -9.34
C LEU A 134 21.48 12.02 -10.33
N GLU A 135 22.66 12.08 -10.92
CA GLU A 135 23.20 11.00 -11.74
C GLU A 135 23.57 9.79 -10.86
N ASP A 136 23.38 8.58 -11.39
CA ASP A 136 23.60 7.31 -10.67
C ASP A 136 25.00 7.24 -10.04
N ALA A 137 26.04 7.65 -10.77
CA ALA A 137 27.42 7.66 -10.30
C ALA A 137 27.64 8.54 -9.05
N VAL A 138 26.90 9.65 -8.93
CA VAL A 138 26.97 10.53 -7.75
C VAL A 138 26.30 9.84 -6.55
N VAL A 139 25.22 9.12 -6.78
CA VAL A 139 24.53 8.35 -5.71
C VAL A 139 25.42 7.20 -5.22
N GLU A 140 26.08 6.49 -6.13
CA GLU A 140 27.04 5.43 -5.80
C GLU A 140 28.20 5.98 -4.95
N GLU A 141 28.79 7.11 -5.33
CA GLU A 141 29.86 7.78 -4.57
C GLU A 141 29.41 8.18 -3.14
N ILE A 142 28.16 8.66 -3.00
CA ILE A 142 27.59 9.00 -1.69
C ILE A 142 27.42 7.76 -0.82
N CYS A 143 27.06 6.61 -1.40
CA CYS A 143 26.87 5.36 -0.67
C CYS A 143 28.20 4.70 -0.24
N GLU A 144 29.31 5.03 -0.91
CA GLU A 144 30.64 4.51 -0.58
C GLU A 144 31.37 5.33 0.50
N ALA A 145 30.91 6.55 0.79
CA ALA A 145 31.51 7.48 1.73
C ALA A 145 31.05 7.25 3.17
#